data_7897655f085b74100966b4f70f18fc7c
#
_entry.id   7897655f085b74100966b4f70f18fc7c
#
_cell.length_a   1.000
_cell.length_b   1.000
_cell.length_c   1.000
_cell.angle_alpha   90.00
_cell.angle_beta   90.00
_cell.angle_gamma   90.00
#
_symmetry.space_group_name_H-M   'P 1'
#
loop_
_entity.id
_entity.type
_entity.pdbx_description
1 polymer ?
#
loop_
_entity_poly.entity_id
_entity_poly.type
_entity_poly.pdbx_seq_one_letter_code
_entity_poly.pdbx_strand_id
1 'polypeptide(L)'
;MSLHISTMNTRAANRMAPAILFVLSFLPCCHAQTIRPVISEYTAKVAKGSIELVNPGLTPLTVIIEPKSFSVSEKGEITYRPLDKGIQLKLSTMSFRIPPQQSYFIFYEARADVLPAWFVIYASIGGFQKNTAGMNIRLDLPHTVYILPKHSVDKQDIIINSLGPTLDKTHLSFSVTNTGPWFGRALSTELIGKSGATPSSGFPIFPHCTRIIEIACKGSEPKTELRLHLKNFKMEQPLSPAEGTFKCAP
;
A
#
# COMPACT_ATOMS: atom_id res chain seq x y z
N MET A 1 -60.84 -48.57 24.10
CA MET A 1 -60.47 -47.20 24.05
C MET A 1 -59.08 -47.15 23.32
N SER A 2 -59.14 -47.00 22.00
CA SER A 2 -57.93 -47.15 21.13
C SER A 2 -57.52 -45.75 20.61
N LEU A 3 -56.27 -45.33 20.92
CA LEU A 3 -55.70 -44.06 20.44
C LEU A 3 -55.04 -44.28 19.11
N HIS A 4 -55.55 -43.64 18.07
CA HIS A 4 -54.89 -43.51 16.77
C HIS A 4 -53.84 -42.39 16.83
N ILE A 5 -52.56 -42.72 16.65
CA ILE A 5 -51.49 -41.74 16.44
C ILE A 5 -51.31 -41.58 14.92
N SER A 6 -51.62 -40.37 14.45
CA SER A 6 -51.45 -39.96 13.05
C SER A 6 -49.98 -39.61 12.84
N THR A 7 -49.32 -40.32 11.92
CA THR A 7 -47.95 -40.03 11.47
C THR A 7 -47.96 -38.88 10.46
N MET A 8 -47.43 -37.74 10.84
CA MET A 8 -47.22 -36.58 10.00
C MET A 8 -46.07 -36.82 8.99
N ASN A 9 -46.38 -36.59 7.73
CA ASN A 9 -45.59 -36.87 6.55
C ASN A 9 -44.44 -35.86 6.38
N THR A 10 -43.18 -36.22 6.65
CA THR A 10 -41.95 -35.39 6.58
C THR A 10 -41.30 -35.41 5.20
N ARG A 11 -42.08 -35.30 4.10
CA ARG A 11 -41.53 -35.32 2.72
C ARG A 11 -41.38 -33.98 2.00
N ALA A 12 -41.67 -32.84 2.62
CA ALA A 12 -41.67 -31.54 1.96
C ALA A 12 -40.39 -30.70 2.14
N ALA A 13 -39.46 -31.04 3.05
CA ALA A 13 -38.33 -30.17 3.41
C ALA A 13 -37.06 -30.34 2.57
N ASN A 14 -36.97 -31.31 1.66
CA ASN A 14 -35.68 -31.66 1.02
C ASN A 14 -35.51 -31.20 -0.44
N ARG A 15 -36.40 -30.37 -0.99
CA ARG A 15 -36.32 -29.90 -2.39
C ARG A 15 -35.82 -28.46 -2.59
N MET A 16 -35.65 -27.68 -1.51
CA MET A 16 -35.18 -26.29 -1.66
C MET A 16 -33.65 -26.09 -1.47
N ALA A 17 -32.94 -27.04 -0.91
CA ALA A 17 -31.52 -26.92 -0.65
C ALA A 17 -30.60 -26.84 -1.91
N PRO A 18 -30.86 -27.54 -3.04
CA PRO A 18 -29.99 -27.44 -4.21
C PRO A 18 -30.16 -26.14 -5.02
N ALA A 19 -31.30 -25.46 -4.92
CA ALA A 19 -31.54 -24.23 -5.69
C ALA A 19 -30.76 -23.03 -5.13
N ILE A 20 -30.57 -22.96 -3.81
CA ILE A 20 -29.82 -21.85 -3.16
C ILE A 20 -28.32 -21.98 -3.44
N LEU A 21 -27.79 -23.19 -3.52
CA LEU A 21 -26.35 -23.43 -3.81
C LEU A 21 -25.98 -23.02 -5.26
N PHE A 22 -26.92 -23.10 -6.19
CA PHE A 22 -26.67 -22.76 -7.59
C PHE A 22 -26.69 -21.24 -7.85
N VAL A 23 -27.42 -20.45 -7.08
CA VAL A 23 -27.47 -18.99 -7.18
C VAL A 23 -26.18 -18.31 -6.66
N LEU A 24 -25.51 -18.90 -5.65
CA LEU A 24 -24.22 -18.36 -5.15
C LEU A 24 -23.05 -18.54 -6.15
N SER A 25 -23.16 -19.46 -7.12
CA SER A 25 -22.12 -19.71 -8.12
C SER A 25 -22.05 -18.64 -9.23
N PHE A 26 -23.00 -17.74 -9.31
CA PHE A 26 -23.07 -16.67 -10.32
C PHE A 26 -22.74 -15.28 -9.78
N LEU A 27 -22.10 -15.17 -8.59
CA LEU A 27 -21.56 -13.89 -8.17
C LEU A 27 -20.48 -13.47 -9.16
N PRO A 28 -20.66 -12.38 -9.94
CA PRO A 28 -19.63 -11.91 -10.86
C PRO A 28 -18.41 -11.57 -10.02
N CYS A 29 -17.29 -12.28 -10.25
CA CYS A 29 -16.02 -11.88 -9.71
C CYS A 29 -15.74 -10.46 -10.19
N CYS A 30 -15.80 -9.47 -9.30
CA CYS A 30 -15.39 -8.11 -9.60
C CYS A 30 -13.91 -8.10 -9.94
N HIS A 31 -13.60 -8.10 -11.23
CA HIS A 31 -12.23 -7.97 -11.72
C HIS A 31 -11.87 -6.49 -11.78
N ALA A 32 -10.98 -6.05 -10.89
CA ALA A 32 -10.47 -4.69 -10.91
C ALA A 32 -9.28 -4.57 -11.87
N GLN A 33 -9.16 -3.40 -12.54
CA GLN A 33 -7.99 -3.05 -13.30
C GLN A 33 -6.76 -3.08 -12.38
N THR A 34 -5.66 -3.62 -12.85
CA THR A 34 -4.44 -3.77 -12.04
C THR A 34 -3.21 -3.28 -12.77
N ILE A 35 -2.24 -2.79 -11.97
CA ILE A 35 -0.90 -2.42 -12.40
C ILE A 35 0.11 -3.28 -11.66
N ARG A 36 1.13 -3.81 -12.35
CA ARG A 36 2.19 -4.63 -11.77
C ARG A 36 3.55 -4.33 -12.41
N PRO A 37 4.61 -4.23 -11.58
CA PRO A 37 4.60 -4.10 -10.14
C PRO A 37 4.08 -2.71 -9.71
N VAL A 38 3.65 -2.56 -8.45
CA VAL A 38 3.27 -1.26 -7.90
C VAL A 38 4.49 -0.44 -7.53
N ILE A 39 5.56 -1.10 -7.09
CA ILE A 39 6.82 -0.48 -6.67
C ILE A 39 7.98 -1.24 -7.31
N SER A 40 8.97 -0.49 -7.82
CA SER A 40 10.26 -1.01 -8.27
C SER A 40 11.41 -0.24 -7.66
N GLU A 41 12.42 -0.96 -7.17
CA GLU A 41 13.64 -0.39 -6.59
C GLU A 41 14.86 -0.87 -7.38
N TYR A 42 15.68 0.08 -7.82
CA TYR A 42 16.89 -0.19 -8.60
C TYR A 42 18.12 0.34 -7.87
N THR A 43 19.06 -0.53 -7.59
CA THR A 43 20.38 -0.15 -7.05
C THR A 43 21.37 0.02 -8.19
N ALA A 44 21.12 1.00 -9.05
CA ALA A 44 21.91 1.29 -10.24
C ALA A 44 21.68 2.73 -10.70
N LYS A 45 22.60 3.30 -11.49
CA LYS A 45 22.42 4.63 -12.09
C LYS A 45 21.33 4.68 -13.16
N VAL A 46 21.00 3.55 -13.74
CA VAL A 46 19.97 3.40 -14.78
C VAL A 46 18.99 2.34 -14.34
N ALA A 47 17.74 2.71 -14.25
CA ALA A 47 16.61 1.81 -13.98
C ALA A 47 15.98 1.41 -15.31
N LYS A 48 15.89 0.11 -15.57
CA LYS A 48 15.17 -0.43 -16.73
C LYS A 48 14.12 -1.39 -16.24
N GLY A 49 12.87 -1.17 -16.63
CA GLY A 49 11.76 -1.99 -16.17
C GLY A 49 10.57 -2.00 -17.11
N SER A 50 9.57 -2.72 -16.69
CA SER A 50 8.28 -2.78 -17.38
C SER A 50 7.14 -2.72 -16.37
N ILE A 51 6.02 -2.22 -16.85
CA ILE A 51 4.76 -2.14 -16.14
C ILE A 51 3.74 -2.94 -16.93
N GLU A 52 3.08 -3.89 -16.31
CA GLU A 52 1.94 -4.58 -16.87
C GLU A 52 0.65 -3.90 -16.40
N LEU A 53 -0.20 -3.53 -17.35
CA LEU A 53 -1.57 -3.08 -17.10
C LEU A 53 -2.54 -4.15 -17.60
N VAL A 54 -3.47 -4.55 -16.76
CA VAL A 54 -4.46 -5.58 -17.07
C VAL A 54 -5.84 -4.96 -17.18
N ASN A 55 -6.51 -5.21 -18.28
CA ASN A 55 -7.92 -4.91 -18.49
C ASN A 55 -8.76 -6.18 -18.36
N PRO A 56 -9.27 -6.51 -17.17
CA PRO A 56 -10.13 -7.69 -16.99
C PRO A 56 -11.59 -7.42 -17.42
N GLY A 57 -11.91 -6.19 -17.81
CA GLY A 57 -13.26 -5.79 -18.23
C GLY A 57 -13.63 -6.26 -19.63
N LEU A 58 -14.89 -6.02 -19.98
CA LEU A 58 -15.45 -6.36 -21.31
C LEU A 58 -15.38 -5.20 -22.31
N THR A 59 -14.92 -4.03 -21.89
CA THR A 59 -14.79 -2.84 -22.74
C THR A 59 -13.32 -2.44 -22.86
N PRO A 60 -12.88 -1.91 -24.02
CA PRO A 60 -11.52 -1.44 -24.18
C PRO A 60 -11.27 -0.20 -23.30
N LEU A 61 -10.05 -0.10 -22.76
CA LEU A 61 -9.58 1.00 -21.92
C LEU A 61 -8.63 1.90 -22.71
N THR A 62 -8.82 3.22 -22.62
CA THR A 62 -7.83 4.21 -23.06
C THR A 62 -6.97 4.60 -21.89
N VAL A 63 -5.66 4.52 -22.04
CA VAL A 63 -4.67 4.79 -20.98
C VAL A 63 -3.77 5.93 -21.42
N ILE A 64 -3.53 6.87 -20.51
CA ILE A 64 -2.55 7.95 -20.64
C ILE A 64 -1.52 7.78 -19.54
N ILE A 65 -0.24 7.87 -19.89
CA ILE A 65 0.88 7.75 -18.96
C ILE A 65 1.39 9.13 -18.58
N GLU A 66 1.42 9.40 -17.28
CA GLU A 66 1.87 10.67 -16.71
C GLU A 66 2.96 10.43 -15.66
N PRO A 67 4.24 10.67 -15.95
CA PRO A 67 5.30 10.62 -14.96
C PRO A 67 5.29 11.89 -14.10
N LYS A 68 5.45 11.72 -12.76
CA LYS A 68 5.50 12.81 -11.79
C LYS A 68 6.55 12.54 -10.72
N SER A 69 7.24 13.57 -10.27
CA SER A 69 7.99 13.51 -9.01
C SER A 69 7.04 13.75 -7.84
N PHE A 70 7.43 13.31 -6.66
CA PHE A 70 6.64 13.53 -5.46
C PHE A 70 7.52 13.79 -4.23
N SER A 71 6.93 14.41 -3.23
CA SER A 71 7.45 14.50 -1.87
C SER A 71 6.43 13.94 -0.88
N VAL A 72 6.91 13.57 0.29
CA VAL A 72 6.07 13.01 1.35
C VAL A 72 6.21 13.88 2.57
N SER A 73 5.10 14.36 3.14
CA SER A 73 5.09 15.13 4.38
C SER A 73 5.42 14.22 5.59
N GLU A 74 5.68 14.84 6.74
CA GLU A 74 5.87 14.09 8.00
C GLU A 74 4.69 13.17 8.32
N LYS A 75 3.46 13.61 8.03
CA LYS A 75 2.24 12.80 8.21
C LYS A 75 1.99 11.77 7.11
N GLY A 76 2.81 11.76 6.05
CA GLY A 76 2.71 10.83 4.95
C GLY A 76 1.83 11.24 3.81
N GLU A 77 1.41 12.47 3.77
CA GLU A 77 0.70 13.02 2.64
C GLU A 77 1.64 13.17 1.45
N ILE A 78 1.20 12.73 0.30
CA ILE A 78 2.00 12.76 -0.92
C ILE A 78 1.61 14.01 -1.72
N THR A 79 2.61 14.83 -2.05
CA THR A 79 2.46 15.97 -2.95
C THR A 79 3.16 15.68 -4.26
N TYR A 80 2.41 15.73 -5.35
CA TYR A 80 2.91 15.46 -6.70
C TYR A 80 3.27 16.77 -7.42
N ARG A 81 4.31 16.69 -8.26
CA ARG A 81 4.79 17.78 -9.11
C ARG A 81 5.26 17.24 -10.46
N PRO A 82 5.48 18.09 -11.48
CA PRO A 82 6.11 17.66 -12.73
C PRO A 82 7.41 16.91 -12.46
N LEU A 83 7.78 15.99 -13.35
CA LEU A 83 9.00 15.22 -13.21
C LEU A 83 10.21 16.14 -13.07
N ASP A 84 11.04 15.88 -12.06
CA ASP A 84 12.23 16.69 -11.75
C ASP A 84 13.19 16.69 -12.94
N LYS A 85 13.77 17.85 -13.25
CA LYS A 85 14.68 18.03 -14.40
C LYS A 85 15.91 17.11 -14.36
N GLY A 86 16.36 16.71 -13.17
CA GLY A 86 17.45 15.75 -12.97
C GLY A 86 17.07 14.29 -13.24
N ILE A 87 15.81 13.99 -13.57
CA ILE A 87 15.35 12.65 -13.90
C ILE A 87 15.04 12.58 -15.41
N GLN A 88 15.82 11.80 -16.13
CA GLN A 88 15.61 11.50 -17.54
C GLN A 88 14.82 10.19 -17.64
N LEU A 89 13.62 10.25 -18.21
CA LEU A 89 12.74 9.10 -18.37
C LEU A 89 12.40 8.89 -19.86
N LYS A 90 12.62 7.68 -20.35
CA LYS A 90 12.16 7.20 -21.65
C LYS A 90 11.07 6.16 -21.41
N LEU A 91 9.95 6.31 -22.10
CA LEU A 91 8.82 5.38 -22.08
C LEU A 91 8.58 4.81 -23.47
N SER A 92 8.20 3.56 -23.58
CA SER A 92 7.85 2.96 -24.88
C SER A 92 6.61 3.59 -25.51
N THR A 93 5.72 4.16 -24.68
CA THR A 93 4.52 4.88 -25.13
C THR A 93 3.99 5.81 -24.04
N MET A 94 3.29 6.87 -24.43
CA MET A 94 2.62 7.80 -23.52
C MET A 94 1.08 7.63 -23.52
N SER A 95 0.52 6.96 -24.53
CA SER A 95 -0.89 6.65 -24.60
C SER A 95 -1.14 5.42 -25.47
N PHE A 96 -2.14 4.64 -25.12
CA PHE A 96 -2.51 3.43 -25.84
C PHE A 96 -3.91 2.95 -25.43
N ARG A 97 -4.37 1.91 -26.10
CA ARG A 97 -5.65 1.27 -25.81
C ARG A 97 -5.44 -0.19 -25.47
N ILE A 98 -6.06 -0.65 -24.39
CA ILE A 98 -6.05 -2.06 -23.98
C ILE A 98 -7.39 -2.70 -24.38
N PRO A 99 -7.40 -3.69 -25.27
CA PRO A 99 -8.61 -4.43 -25.58
C PRO A 99 -9.20 -5.12 -24.34
N PRO A 100 -10.47 -5.54 -24.39
CA PRO A 100 -11.09 -6.33 -23.34
C PRO A 100 -10.29 -7.59 -23.04
N GLN A 101 -10.16 -7.91 -21.75
CA GLN A 101 -9.52 -9.13 -21.25
C GLN A 101 -8.06 -9.34 -21.70
N GLN A 102 -7.34 -8.23 -21.94
CA GLN A 102 -5.94 -8.25 -22.35
C GLN A 102 -5.06 -7.46 -21.39
N SER A 103 -3.76 -7.72 -21.45
CA SER A 103 -2.70 -6.97 -20.80
C SER A 103 -1.92 -6.15 -21.81
N TYR A 104 -1.32 -5.05 -21.33
CA TYR A 104 -0.38 -4.24 -22.09
C TYR A 104 0.87 -3.95 -21.26
N PHE A 105 2.03 -4.08 -21.88
CA PHE A 105 3.32 -3.82 -21.24
C PHE A 105 3.91 -2.48 -21.70
N ILE A 106 4.29 -1.66 -20.73
CA ILE A 106 5.00 -0.40 -20.93
C ILE A 106 6.42 -0.61 -20.45
N PHE A 107 7.39 -0.38 -21.31
CA PHE A 107 8.80 -0.43 -20.96
C PHE A 107 9.29 0.98 -20.64
N TYR A 108 10.16 1.09 -19.64
CA TYR A 108 10.79 2.34 -19.29
C TYR A 108 12.29 2.19 -19.04
N GLU A 109 13.01 3.26 -19.32
CA GLU A 109 14.39 3.46 -18.91
C GLU A 109 14.49 4.82 -18.23
N ALA A 110 14.97 4.84 -16.99
CA ALA A 110 15.11 6.06 -16.20
C ALA A 110 16.55 6.21 -15.71
N ARG A 111 17.05 7.46 -15.72
CA ARG A 111 18.35 7.85 -15.19
C ARG A 111 18.17 9.08 -14.32
N ALA A 112 18.88 9.16 -13.19
CA ALA A 112 18.91 10.35 -12.36
C ALA A 112 20.33 10.90 -12.23
N ASP A 113 20.46 12.21 -12.24
CA ASP A 113 21.74 12.92 -12.10
C ASP A 113 22.27 12.79 -10.67
N VAL A 114 21.37 12.81 -9.69
CA VAL A 114 21.65 12.69 -8.25
C VAL A 114 20.85 11.55 -7.66
N LEU A 115 21.47 10.77 -6.77
CA LEU A 115 20.85 9.65 -6.06
C LEU A 115 20.83 9.91 -4.56
N PRO A 116 19.82 9.45 -3.85
CA PRO A 116 18.65 8.70 -4.32
C PRO A 116 17.65 9.59 -5.08
N ALA A 117 16.93 9.00 -6.04
CA ALA A 117 15.86 9.65 -6.78
C ALA A 117 14.62 8.76 -6.81
N TRP A 118 13.45 9.39 -6.88
CA TRP A 118 12.18 8.67 -6.93
C TRP A 118 11.12 9.45 -7.71
N PHE A 119 10.25 8.71 -8.36
CA PHE A 119 9.15 9.26 -9.13
C PHE A 119 8.04 8.22 -9.26
N VAL A 120 6.89 8.64 -9.75
CA VAL A 120 5.75 7.78 -10.03
C VAL A 120 5.39 7.88 -11.52
N ILE A 121 5.04 6.77 -12.12
CA ILE A 121 4.44 6.67 -13.44
C ILE A 121 2.96 6.36 -13.22
N TYR A 122 2.09 7.33 -13.47
CA TYR A 122 0.66 7.12 -13.43
C TYR A 122 0.16 6.55 -14.75
N ALA A 123 -0.64 5.50 -14.65
CA ALA A 123 -1.50 5.06 -15.73
C ALA A 123 -2.92 5.58 -15.47
N SER A 124 -3.29 6.66 -16.15
CA SER A 124 -4.61 7.27 -16.05
C SER A 124 -5.54 6.61 -17.06
N ILE A 125 -6.56 5.95 -16.55
CA ILE A 125 -7.56 5.24 -17.34
C ILE A 125 -8.81 6.10 -17.40
N GLY A 126 -9.16 6.55 -18.60
CA GLY A 126 -10.36 7.35 -18.88
C GLY A 126 -11.29 6.66 -19.85
N GLY A 127 -12.49 7.23 -20.03
CA GLY A 127 -13.44 6.76 -21.04
C GLY A 127 -14.34 5.62 -20.60
N PHE A 128 -14.49 5.41 -19.31
CA PHE A 128 -15.59 4.61 -18.80
C PHE A 128 -16.90 5.21 -19.33
N GLN A 129 -17.78 4.35 -19.81
CA GLN A 129 -19.10 4.76 -20.30
C GLN A 129 -19.70 5.75 -19.31
N LYS A 130 -20.21 6.87 -19.85
CA LYS A 130 -21.08 7.73 -19.07
C LYS A 130 -22.13 6.83 -18.43
N ASN A 131 -22.08 6.67 -17.12
CA ASN A 131 -23.19 6.03 -16.44
C ASN A 131 -24.44 6.86 -16.73
N THR A 132 -25.62 6.30 -16.52
CA THR A 132 -26.90 6.97 -16.71
C THR A 132 -27.01 8.30 -15.94
N ALA A 133 -26.13 8.55 -14.95
CA ALA A 133 -26.02 9.78 -14.19
C ALA A 133 -25.02 10.82 -14.78
N GLY A 134 -24.37 10.54 -15.92
CA GLY A 134 -23.44 11.46 -16.58
C GLY A 134 -22.08 11.62 -15.89
N MET A 135 -21.73 10.76 -14.92
CA MET A 135 -20.48 10.83 -14.19
C MET A 135 -19.31 10.27 -15.02
N ASN A 136 -18.25 11.04 -15.18
CA ASN A 136 -16.99 10.59 -15.75
C ASN A 136 -16.08 10.11 -14.62
N ILE A 137 -15.69 8.82 -14.64
CA ILE A 137 -14.75 8.25 -13.68
C ILE A 137 -13.37 8.18 -14.35
N ARG A 138 -12.36 8.73 -13.68
CA ARG A 138 -10.94 8.55 -13.99
C ARG A 138 -10.33 7.67 -12.90
N LEU A 139 -9.60 6.65 -13.31
CA LEU A 139 -8.84 5.78 -12.41
C LEU A 139 -7.34 6.03 -12.66
N ASP A 140 -6.62 6.42 -11.64
CA ASP A 140 -5.18 6.62 -11.68
C ASP A 140 -4.48 5.49 -10.94
N LEU A 141 -3.72 4.65 -11.66
CA LEU A 141 -2.94 3.53 -11.11
C LEU A 141 -1.47 3.94 -11.02
N PRO A 142 -0.89 4.03 -9.82
CA PRO A 142 0.50 4.42 -9.63
C PRO A 142 1.47 3.24 -9.76
N HIS A 143 2.59 3.46 -10.44
CA HIS A 143 3.80 2.64 -10.35
C HIS A 143 4.94 3.51 -9.85
N THR A 144 5.43 3.23 -8.64
CA THR A 144 6.50 4.02 -8.01
C THR A 144 7.87 3.42 -8.32
N VAL A 145 8.79 4.26 -8.76
CA VAL A 145 10.17 3.88 -9.09
C VAL A 145 11.14 4.58 -8.14
N TYR A 146 12.03 3.81 -7.54
CA TYR A 146 13.15 4.30 -6.74
C TYR A 146 14.46 3.94 -7.44
N ILE A 147 15.32 4.93 -7.66
CA ILE A 147 16.68 4.77 -8.16
C ILE A 147 17.61 5.09 -7.00
N LEU A 148 18.24 4.07 -6.47
CA LEU A 148 18.96 4.13 -5.22
C LEU A 148 20.47 3.93 -5.44
N PRO A 149 21.34 4.56 -4.65
CA PRO A 149 22.77 4.22 -4.64
C PRO A 149 22.96 2.83 -4.02
N LYS A 150 24.17 2.29 -4.12
CA LYS A 150 24.54 1.03 -3.46
C LYS A 150 24.53 1.15 -1.94
N HIS A 151 24.81 2.35 -1.44
CA HIS A 151 24.76 2.65 -0.02
C HIS A 151 23.32 2.94 0.41
N SER A 152 22.87 2.36 1.50
CA SER A 152 21.58 2.63 2.10
C SER A 152 21.75 3.39 3.41
N VAL A 153 20.68 3.85 4.02
CA VAL A 153 20.69 4.53 5.32
C VAL A 153 21.48 3.72 6.38
N ASP A 154 22.28 4.42 7.17
CA ASP A 154 22.99 3.87 8.29
C ASP A 154 22.17 3.91 9.57
N LYS A 155 22.43 2.98 10.49
CA LYS A 155 21.71 2.88 11.77
C LYS A 155 21.80 4.17 12.59
N GLN A 156 22.95 4.81 12.60
CA GLN A 156 23.22 6.06 13.33
C GLN A 156 22.45 7.27 12.79
N ASP A 157 22.00 7.22 11.54
CA ASP A 157 21.24 8.30 10.90
C ASP A 157 19.74 8.24 11.24
N ILE A 158 19.27 7.15 11.85
CA ILE A 158 17.88 6.98 12.20
C ILE A 158 17.65 7.31 13.67
N ILE A 159 16.80 8.32 13.90
CA ILE A 159 16.37 8.73 15.23
C ILE A 159 14.89 8.40 15.38
N ILE A 160 14.54 7.72 16.47
CA ILE A 160 13.16 7.37 16.79
C ILE A 160 12.78 8.05 18.10
N ASN A 161 11.67 8.81 18.09
CA ASN A 161 11.10 9.41 19.30
C ASN A 161 9.66 8.95 19.47
N SER A 162 9.26 8.64 20.70
CA SER A 162 7.88 8.40 21.06
C SER A 162 7.13 9.74 21.19
N LEU A 163 5.98 9.84 20.56
CA LEU A 163 5.08 11.01 20.65
C LEU A 163 3.88 10.75 21.58
N GLY A 164 3.73 9.51 22.05
CA GLY A 164 2.63 9.11 22.92
C GLY A 164 1.41 8.58 22.18
N PRO A 165 0.30 8.37 22.92
CA PRO A 165 -0.94 7.88 22.35
C PRO A 165 -1.66 8.99 21.53
N THR A 166 -2.37 8.58 20.50
CA THR A 166 -3.31 9.46 19.77
C THR A 166 -4.44 9.93 20.70
N LEU A 167 -5.16 10.98 20.29
CA LEU A 167 -6.24 11.57 21.10
C LEU A 167 -7.34 10.54 21.46
N ASP A 168 -7.65 9.65 20.55
CA ASP A 168 -8.62 8.56 20.74
C ASP A 168 -8.03 7.34 21.47
N LYS A 169 -6.72 7.37 21.77
CA LYS A 169 -5.96 6.28 22.44
C LYS A 169 -6.02 4.94 21.72
N THR A 170 -6.33 4.93 20.42
CA THR A 170 -6.37 3.69 19.62
C THR A 170 -5.04 3.37 18.95
N HIS A 171 -4.12 4.36 18.86
CA HIS A 171 -2.79 4.22 18.27
C HIS A 171 -1.72 4.84 19.16
N LEU A 172 -0.49 4.38 18.98
CA LEU A 172 0.71 5.04 19.48
C LEU A 172 1.44 5.71 18.32
N SER A 173 1.81 6.99 18.52
CA SER A 173 2.51 7.79 17.52
C SER A 173 3.99 7.84 17.81
N PHE A 174 4.79 7.76 16.77
CA PHE A 174 6.24 7.86 16.80
C PHE A 174 6.74 8.74 15.66
N SER A 175 7.80 9.51 15.88
CA SER A 175 8.55 10.12 14.80
C SER A 175 9.79 9.29 14.48
N VAL A 176 10.01 9.05 13.19
CA VAL A 176 11.20 8.40 12.65
C VAL A 176 11.89 9.40 11.74
N THR A 177 13.06 9.88 12.15
CA THR A 177 13.84 10.88 11.43
C THR A 177 15.07 10.22 10.81
N ASN A 178 15.29 10.48 9.53
CA ASN A 178 16.53 10.17 8.85
C ASN A 178 17.35 11.45 8.72
N THR A 179 18.45 11.55 9.44
CA THR A 179 19.37 12.70 9.40
C THR A 179 20.41 12.60 8.29
N GLY A 180 20.56 11.39 7.71
CA GLY A 180 21.55 11.10 6.69
C GLY A 180 21.06 11.35 5.26
N PRO A 181 21.95 11.30 4.26
CA PRO A 181 21.65 11.57 2.86
C PRO A 181 21.10 10.34 2.11
N TRP A 182 21.01 9.18 2.76
CA TRP A 182 20.67 7.92 2.09
C TRP A 182 19.23 7.52 2.35
N PHE A 183 18.62 6.92 1.35
CA PHE A 183 17.27 6.36 1.46
C PHE A 183 17.28 5.05 2.27
N GLY A 184 16.28 4.89 3.13
CA GLY A 184 15.97 3.66 3.84
C GLY A 184 14.54 3.21 3.61
N ARG A 185 14.27 1.96 3.96
CA ARG A 185 12.92 1.40 3.98
C ARG A 185 12.77 0.53 5.23
N ALA A 186 11.82 0.89 6.07
CA ALA A 186 11.31 -0.04 7.06
C ALA A 186 10.47 -1.09 6.32
N LEU A 187 10.82 -2.35 6.46
CA LEU A 187 10.09 -3.48 5.88
C LEU A 187 8.85 -3.80 6.70
N SER A 188 8.99 -3.71 8.02
CA SER A 188 7.89 -3.83 8.98
C SER A 188 8.19 -3.05 10.24
N THR A 189 7.16 -2.74 11.00
CA THR A 189 7.22 -2.22 12.36
C THR A 189 6.46 -3.13 13.29
N GLU A 190 6.90 -3.21 14.55
CA GLU A 190 6.25 -4.02 15.58
C GLU A 190 6.19 -3.23 16.87
N LEU A 191 5.04 -3.28 17.52
CA LEU A 191 4.84 -2.75 18.86
C LEU A 191 4.76 -3.93 19.84
N ILE A 192 5.72 -3.99 20.75
CA ILE A 192 5.88 -5.12 21.67
C ILE A 192 5.13 -4.84 22.98
N GLY A 193 4.37 -5.82 23.46
CA GLY A 193 3.72 -5.85 24.74
C GLY A 193 3.90 -7.22 25.40
N LYS A 194 3.32 -7.41 26.59
CA LYS A 194 3.42 -8.68 27.33
C LYS A 194 2.77 -9.84 26.57
N SER A 195 1.68 -9.60 25.86
CA SER A 195 0.97 -10.61 25.06
C SER A 195 1.57 -10.86 23.68
N GLY A 196 2.66 -10.19 23.32
CA GLY A 196 3.36 -10.37 22.05
C GLY A 196 3.50 -9.10 21.22
N ALA A 197 3.83 -9.29 19.95
CA ALA A 197 4.05 -8.23 18.98
C ALA A 197 2.77 -7.87 18.22
N THR A 198 2.53 -6.58 18.02
CA THR A 198 1.51 -6.07 17.09
C THR A 198 2.23 -5.59 15.82
N PRO A 199 2.14 -6.30 14.70
CA PRO A 199 2.82 -5.90 13.47
C PRO A 199 2.09 -4.75 12.78
N SER A 200 2.88 -3.91 12.08
CA SER A 200 2.40 -2.86 11.20
C SER A 200 3.20 -2.85 9.90
N SER A 201 2.66 -2.21 8.88
CA SER A 201 3.27 -2.12 7.56
C SER A 201 4.59 -1.35 7.60
N GLY A 202 5.49 -1.66 6.67
CA GLY A 202 6.68 -0.89 6.41
C GLY A 202 6.39 0.42 5.67
N PHE A 203 7.39 1.31 5.64
CA PHE A 203 7.29 2.61 4.99
C PHE A 203 8.65 3.09 4.47
N PRO A 204 8.69 3.97 3.46
CA PRO A 204 9.91 4.59 2.99
C PRO A 204 10.42 5.63 4.00
N ILE A 205 11.75 5.69 4.17
CA ILE A 205 12.44 6.64 5.03
C ILE A 205 13.34 7.50 4.13
N PHE A 206 12.85 8.69 3.79
CA PHE A 206 13.53 9.60 2.87
C PHE A 206 14.69 10.33 3.54
N PRO A 207 15.74 10.71 2.77
CA PRO A 207 16.86 11.49 3.29
C PRO A 207 16.40 12.81 3.91
N HIS A 208 16.99 13.19 5.04
CA HIS A 208 16.75 14.44 5.75
C HIS A 208 15.27 14.72 6.05
N CYS A 209 14.48 13.67 6.22
CA CYS A 209 13.04 13.75 6.48
C CYS A 209 12.65 13.06 7.78
N THR A 210 11.61 13.62 8.41
CA THR A 210 10.91 13.00 9.53
C THR A 210 9.60 12.37 9.01
N ARG A 211 9.28 11.20 9.52
CA ARG A 211 8.03 10.52 9.28
C ARG A 211 7.33 10.24 10.60
N ILE A 212 6.10 10.70 10.74
CA ILE A 212 5.22 10.30 11.84
C ILE A 212 4.50 9.02 11.42
N ILE A 213 4.61 8.00 12.26
CA ILE A 213 3.93 6.72 12.10
C ILE A 213 2.98 6.50 13.28
N GLU A 214 1.83 5.93 12.98
CA GLU A 214 0.84 5.54 13.96
C GLU A 214 0.62 4.05 13.89
N ILE A 215 0.82 3.36 15.01
CA ILE A 215 0.68 1.92 15.10
C ILE A 215 -0.52 1.61 15.97
N ALA A 216 -1.45 0.83 15.43
CA ALA A 216 -2.64 0.40 16.14
C ALA A 216 -2.25 -0.31 17.45
N CYS A 217 -2.86 0.14 18.52
CA CYS A 217 -2.60 -0.35 19.85
C CYS A 217 -3.80 -1.19 20.27
N LYS A 218 -3.61 -2.49 20.44
CA LYS A 218 -4.66 -3.41 20.88
C LYS A 218 -4.46 -3.80 22.33
N GLY A 219 -5.55 -3.72 23.10
CA GLY A 219 -5.59 -4.15 24.49
C GLY A 219 -5.03 -3.12 25.48
N SER A 220 -5.48 -3.22 26.74
CA SER A 220 -5.12 -2.30 27.83
C SER A 220 -3.74 -2.55 28.44
N GLU A 221 -2.98 -3.51 27.93
CA GLU A 221 -1.64 -3.81 28.43
C GLU A 221 -0.60 -2.77 28.01
N PRO A 222 0.38 -2.48 28.87
CA PRO A 222 1.47 -1.57 28.53
C PRO A 222 2.31 -2.12 27.38
N LYS A 223 2.65 -1.25 26.43
CA LYS A 223 3.65 -1.53 25.40
C LYS A 223 5.04 -1.12 25.92
N THR A 224 6.02 -1.92 25.60
CA THR A 224 7.37 -1.80 26.18
C THR A 224 8.44 -1.41 25.18
N GLU A 225 8.21 -1.68 23.89
CA GLU A 225 9.24 -1.47 22.86
C GLU A 225 8.61 -1.29 21.50
N LEU A 226 9.19 -0.40 20.70
CA LEU A 226 8.96 -0.27 19.25
C LEU A 226 10.15 -0.92 18.53
N ARG A 227 9.86 -1.77 17.53
CA ARG A 227 10.84 -2.36 16.64
C ARG A 227 10.63 -1.93 15.20
N LEU A 228 11.68 -1.46 14.56
CA LEU A 228 11.73 -1.20 13.11
C LEU A 228 12.66 -2.22 12.46
N HIS A 229 12.14 -2.97 11.50
CA HIS A 229 12.93 -3.90 10.71
C HIS A 229 13.27 -3.23 9.37
N LEU A 230 14.54 -2.86 9.19
CA LEU A 230 15.08 -2.38 7.92
C LEU A 230 15.78 -3.54 7.19
N LYS A 231 16.11 -3.34 5.91
CA LYS A 231 16.75 -4.38 5.10
C LYS A 231 18.07 -4.90 5.69
N ASN A 232 18.88 -4.02 6.28
CA ASN A 232 20.25 -4.34 6.71
C ASN A 232 20.42 -4.38 8.23
N PHE A 233 19.48 -3.83 8.99
CA PHE A 233 19.54 -3.77 10.45
C PHE A 233 18.16 -3.64 11.07
N LYS A 234 18.14 -3.76 12.39
CA LYS A 234 16.94 -3.60 13.23
C LYS A 234 17.18 -2.47 14.23
N MET A 235 16.18 -1.65 14.42
CA MET A 235 16.11 -0.64 15.47
C MET A 235 15.15 -1.11 16.55
N GLU A 236 15.54 -0.92 17.80
CA GLU A 236 14.73 -1.21 18.98
C GLU A 236 14.70 0.06 19.83
N GLN A 237 13.52 0.58 20.07
CA GLN A 237 13.29 1.77 20.90
C GLN A 237 12.46 1.37 22.11
N PRO A 238 13.08 1.32 23.32
CA PRO A 238 12.35 1.12 24.55
C PRO A 238 11.35 2.24 24.80
N LEU A 239 10.15 1.90 25.26
CA LEU A 239 9.12 2.84 25.66
C LEU A 239 9.23 3.07 27.17
N SER A 240 9.70 4.25 27.58
CA SER A 240 9.92 4.56 28.97
C SER A 240 8.59 4.65 29.75
N PRO A 241 8.47 4.01 30.92
CA PRO A 241 7.32 4.15 31.80
C PRO A 241 7.13 5.57 32.35
N ALA A 242 8.19 6.41 32.30
CA ALA A 242 8.18 7.77 32.87
C ALA A 242 7.25 8.75 32.12
N GLU A 243 6.88 8.47 30.86
CA GLU A 243 5.97 9.29 30.06
C GLU A 243 4.50 8.87 30.15
N GLY A 244 4.12 8.22 31.25
CA GLY A 244 2.80 7.61 31.42
C GLY A 244 2.74 6.26 30.71
N THR A 245 2.19 5.28 31.39
CA THR A 245 2.04 3.92 30.84
C THR A 245 1.31 4.03 29.51
N PHE A 246 2.02 3.72 28.40
CA PHE A 246 1.42 3.70 27.05
C PHE A 246 0.36 2.60 26.99
N LYS A 247 -0.83 2.94 27.51
CA LYS A 247 -2.00 2.08 27.49
C LYS A 247 -2.93 2.55 26.37
N CYS A 248 -3.37 1.61 25.61
CA CYS A 248 -4.39 1.84 24.61
C CYS A 248 -5.77 1.80 25.24
N ALA A 249 -6.77 2.33 24.58
CA ALA A 249 -8.15 2.11 24.96
C ALA A 249 -8.48 0.60 24.89
N PRO A 250 -9.31 0.09 25.79
CA PRO A 250 -9.73 -1.31 25.79
C PRO A 250 -10.53 -1.68 24.54
#